data_9a3aaf1e9bca34d6b2b7119bb8b9c10d
#
_entry.id   9a3aaf1e9bca34d6b2b7119bb8b9c10d
#
_cell.length_a   1.000
_cell.length_b   1.000
_cell.length_c   1.000
_cell.angle_alpha   90.00
_cell.angle_beta   90.00
_cell.angle_gamma   90.00
#
_symmetry.space_group_name_H-M   'P 1'
#
loop_
_entity.id
_entity.type
_entity.pdbx_description
1 polymer ?
#
loop_
_entity_poly.entity_id
_entity_poly.type
_entity_poly.pdbx_seq_one_letter_code
_entity_poly.pdbx_strand_id
1 'polypeptide(L)'
;MSDLNVSVERCGKMFPAGQLLESGRGRARFRYLDSYLEMEGAAPISVSLPLQEQAFDEDRTKTFFEGLLPEGFTRRTVAAGLKVQENDYLSILAALGSACLGALQVTDGALPPEEGSYELLDDARVKELAGEGATEAVNIVVQCHLSLTGASGKVGLYYEPDSGRWYLPKGAAASTHIVKQSHVRLRNIVVNEQLALRTAKKLGIETPDSFIINIGGGSDGEVLFATARYDRIIADEADRISGLRRPYRLHQEDFAQAMGIPAGEKYENHQADYLSGVFQIIRAKTARPLQDMLKMWEYLVYDYIIGNSDNHIKNLSLLYSEDLRNIRLAPLYDVISTVVYDGSTREMSVSIDGKYSIDEITRESFANQAEKVHLGKKAAMKRFDRLQNGFEKALNEAAYELKEEGFTNAETIRDAVLANRRMR
;
A
#
# COMPACT_ATOMS: atom_id res chain seq x y z
N MET A 1 3.72 29.07 -7.58
CA MET A 1 3.43 28.29 -6.37
C MET A 1 4.60 28.51 -5.43
N SER A 2 4.43 28.50 -4.12
CA SER A 2 5.57 28.54 -3.19
C SER A 2 6.24 27.18 -3.13
N ASP A 3 7.54 27.15 -2.78
CA ASP A 3 8.26 25.92 -2.51
C ASP A 3 7.55 25.10 -1.41
N LEU A 4 7.58 23.77 -1.51
CA LEU A 4 6.98 22.89 -0.50
C LEU A 4 8.04 22.34 0.43
N ASN A 5 7.75 22.33 1.72
CA ASN A 5 8.62 21.75 2.74
C ASN A 5 8.31 20.26 2.91
N VAL A 6 9.36 19.45 2.97
CA VAL A 6 9.30 18.00 3.19
C VAL A 6 9.86 17.67 4.55
N SER A 7 9.05 17.00 5.38
CA SER A 7 9.48 16.50 6.68
C SER A 7 9.29 15.00 6.78
N VAL A 8 10.07 14.39 7.66
CA VAL A 8 10.00 12.96 7.95
C VAL A 8 9.89 12.72 9.46
N GLU A 9 8.99 11.82 9.86
CA GLU A 9 8.90 11.38 11.26
C GLU A 9 9.96 10.30 11.54
N ARG A 10 10.74 10.52 12.62
CA ARG A 10 11.74 9.57 13.15
C ARG A 10 11.55 9.44 14.64
N CYS A 11 11.42 8.20 15.12
CA CYS A 11 11.22 7.93 16.55
C CYS A 11 10.15 8.85 17.18
N GLY A 12 9.03 9.03 16.48
CA GLY A 12 7.88 9.84 16.92
C GLY A 12 8.07 11.36 16.83
N LYS A 13 9.19 11.86 16.27
CA LYS A 13 9.46 13.30 16.11
C LYS A 13 9.59 13.68 14.65
N MET A 14 9.03 14.83 14.27
CA MET A 14 9.14 15.37 12.93
C MET A 14 10.45 16.13 12.73
N PHE A 15 11.13 15.84 11.63
CA PHE A 15 12.37 16.51 11.21
C PHE A 15 12.18 17.10 9.82
N PRO A 16 12.48 18.40 9.60
CA PRO A 16 12.59 18.96 8.27
C PRO A 16 13.68 18.25 7.49
N ALA A 17 13.32 17.61 6.38
CA ALA A 17 14.25 16.79 5.60
C ALA A 17 14.69 17.49 4.29
N GLY A 18 13.81 18.24 3.64
CA GLY A 18 14.13 18.81 2.35
C GLY A 18 13.06 19.78 1.87
N GLN A 19 13.24 20.23 0.63
CA GLN A 19 12.31 21.12 -0.05
C GLN A 19 12.10 20.70 -1.50
N LEU A 20 10.87 20.88 -1.98
CA LEU A 20 10.53 20.86 -3.40
C LEU A 20 10.62 22.29 -3.92
N LEU A 21 11.67 22.59 -4.64
CA LEU A 21 11.94 23.90 -5.23
C LEU A 21 11.25 23.99 -6.59
N GLU A 22 10.30 24.89 -6.74
CA GLU A 22 9.60 25.08 -8.01
C GLU A 22 10.59 25.55 -9.10
N SER A 23 10.67 24.79 -10.19
CA SER A 23 11.55 25.07 -11.33
C SER A 23 10.79 25.49 -12.58
N GLY A 24 9.45 25.48 -12.54
CA GLY A 24 8.53 25.86 -13.61
C GLY A 24 7.10 25.37 -13.28
N ARG A 25 6.13 25.78 -14.08
CA ARG A 25 4.72 25.41 -13.82
C ARG A 25 4.53 23.89 -13.74
N GLY A 26 4.17 23.40 -12.54
CA GLY A 26 3.94 21.97 -12.28
C GLY A 26 5.22 21.15 -12.26
N ARG A 27 6.40 21.76 -12.08
CA ARG A 27 7.70 21.10 -11.99
C ARG A 27 8.45 21.54 -10.76
N ALA A 28 9.13 20.61 -10.11
CA ALA A 28 9.98 20.91 -8.97
C ALA A 28 11.21 20.00 -8.94
N ARG A 29 12.21 20.45 -8.21
CA ARG A 29 13.42 19.70 -7.87
C ARG A 29 13.49 19.50 -6.37
N PHE A 30 13.65 18.28 -5.92
CA PHE A 30 13.83 17.99 -4.50
C PHE A 30 15.30 18.21 -4.10
N ARG A 31 15.51 18.89 -2.99
CA ARG A 31 16.81 19.05 -2.36
C ARG A 31 16.70 18.76 -0.85
N TYR A 32 17.63 17.99 -0.33
CA TYR A 32 17.79 17.86 1.12
C TYR A 32 18.25 19.17 1.73
N LEU A 33 17.80 19.46 2.96
CA LEU A 33 18.33 20.59 3.73
C LEU A 33 19.74 20.26 4.23
N ASP A 34 20.62 21.25 4.24
CA ASP A 34 22.00 21.11 4.75
C ASP A 34 21.96 20.66 6.22
N SER A 35 21.06 21.22 7.04
CA SER A 35 20.84 20.82 8.43
C SER A 35 20.38 19.37 8.60
N TYR A 36 19.67 18.80 7.61
CA TYR A 36 19.29 17.38 7.62
C TYR A 36 20.47 16.49 7.24
N LEU A 37 21.26 16.90 6.24
CA LEU A 37 22.45 16.15 5.82
C LEU A 37 23.52 16.08 6.92
N GLU A 38 23.66 17.14 7.71
CA GLU A 38 24.61 17.23 8.84
C GLU A 38 24.09 16.54 10.12
N MET A 39 22.81 16.17 10.16
CA MET A 39 22.20 15.55 11.33
C MET A 39 22.78 14.15 11.57
N GLU A 40 23.12 13.84 12.83
CA GLU A 40 23.58 12.51 13.21
C GLU A 40 22.53 11.43 12.84
N GLY A 41 22.98 10.48 12.03
CA GLY A 41 22.15 9.40 11.54
C GLY A 41 21.11 9.84 10.53
N ALA A 42 21.37 10.90 9.78
CA ALA A 42 20.57 11.22 8.58
C ALA A 42 20.43 10.00 7.67
N ALA A 43 19.24 9.78 7.14
CA ALA A 43 18.94 8.67 6.25
C ALA A 43 18.11 9.19 5.04
N PRO A 44 18.27 8.58 3.85
CA PRO A 44 17.52 9.00 2.70
C PRO A 44 16.02 8.71 2.88
N ILE A 45 15.18 9.58 2.33
CA ILE A 45 13.72 9.36 2.30
C ILE A 45 13.28 8.36 1.21
N SER A 46 14.20 7.90 0.37
CA SER A 46 13.94 6.90 -0.66
C SER A 46 15.24 6.26 -1.11
N VAL A 47 15.16 5.00 -1.53
CA VAL A 47 16.24 4.31 -2.24
C VAL A 47 16.62 5.07 -3.52
N SER A 48 15.64 5.67 -4.21
CA SER A 48 15.86 6.46 -5.43
C SER A 48 16.33 7.89 -5.17
N LEU A 49 16.26 8.39 -3.95
CA LEU A 49 16.69 9.74 -3.54
C LEU A 49 17.77 9.66 -2.44
N PRO A 50 19.00 9.17 -2.75
CA PRO A 50 20.09 9.05 -1.78
C PRO A 50 20.49 10.42 -1.23
N LEU A 51 21.12 10.46 -0.04
CA LEU A 51 21.61 11.71 0.55
C LEU A 51 22.64 12.35 -0.37
N GLN A 52 22.41 13.60 -0.76
CA GLN A 52 23.32 14.44 -1.55
C GLN A 52 22.99 15.91 -1.35
N GLU A 53 23.97 16.79 -1.58
CA GLU A 53 23.81 18.26 -1.47
C GLU A 53 23.07 18.84 -2.68
N GLN A 54 23.27 18.25 -3.88
CA GLN A 54 22.69 18.73 -5.12
C GLN A 54 21.21 18.37 -5.18
N ALA A 55 20.42 19.27 -5.75
CA ALA A 55 19.02 18.98 -6.04
C ALA A 55 18.89 17.84 -7.07
N PHE A 56 17.90 17.00 -6.89
CA PHE A 56 17.52 15.96 -7.86
C PHE A 56 16.86 16.63 -9.08
N ASP A 57 16.97 15.97 -10.23
CA ASP A 57 16.26 16.40 -11.44
C ASP A 57 14.73 16.32 -11.28
N GLU A 58 14.01 16.97 -12.20
CA GLU A 58 12.56 17.08 -12.16
C GLU A 58 11.85 15.73 -12.29
N ASP A 59 12.36 14.86 -13.16
CA ASP A 59 11.74 13.56 -13.44
C ASP A 59 11.85 12.63 -12.23
N ARG A 60 13.03 12.53 -11.64
CA ARG A 60 13.26 11.73 -10.42
C ARG A 60 12.45 12.27 -9.25
N THR A 61 12.41 13.59 -9.08
CA THR A 61 11.59 14.24 -8.06
C THR A 61 10.13 13.93 -8.25
N LYS A 62 9.60 14.13 -9.46
CA LYS A 62 8.20 13.86 -9.79
C LYS A 62 7.85 12.39 -9.53
N THR A 63 8.66 11.46 -10.03
CA THR A 63 8.42 10.02 -9.89
C THR A 63 8.20 9.62 -8.44
N PHE A 64 9.04 10.09 -7.53
CA PHE A 64 8.89 9.76 -6.12
C PHE A 64 7.66 10.44 -5.48
N PHE A 65 7.54 11.76 -5.62
CA PHE A 65 6.51 12.52 -4.91
C PHE A 65 5.11 12.33 -5.50
N GLU A 66 4.98 12.13 -6.80
CA GLU A 66 3.71 11.75 -7.42
C GLU A 66 3.25 10.35 -6.98
N GLY A 67 4.20 9.45 -6.67
CA GLY A 67 3.94 8.14 -6.09
C GLY A 67 3.21 8.16 -4.74
N LEU A 68 3.27 9.28 -4.00
CA LEU A 68 2.56 9.48 -2.74
C LEU A 68 1.08 9.84 -2.92
N LEU A 69 0.64 10.16 -4.13
CA LEU A 69 -0.70 10.70 -4.41
C LEU A 69 -1.68 9.60 -4.81
N PRO A 70 -3.00 9.86 -4.64
CA PRO A 70 -4.04 8.99 -5.19
C PRO A 70 -3.91 8.84 -6.71
N GLU A 71 -4.48 7.78 -7.25
CA GLU A 71 -4.52 7.48 -8.67
C GLU A 71 -5.96 7.41 -9.21
N GLY A 72 -6.09 7.37 -10.52
CA GLY A 72 -7.34 7.05 -11.22
C GLY A 72 -8.51 7.96 -10.85
N PHE A 73 -9.64 7.38 -10.48
CA PHE A 73 -10.86 8.11 -10.15
C PHE A 73 -10.67 9.04 -8.95
N THR A 74 -10.03 8.57 -7.88
CA THR A 74 -9.78 9.37 -6.66
C THR A 74 -8.98 10.62 -7.00
N ARG A 75 -7.91 10.50 -7.79
CA ARG A 75 -7.09 11.64 -8.21
C ARG A 75 -7.88 12.67 -9.00
N ARG A 76 -8.68 12.23 -9.98
CA ARG A 76 -9.53 13.14 -10.77
C ARG A 76 -10.52 13.92 -9.91
N THR A 77 -11.16 13.23 -8.97
CA THR A 77 -12.17 13.86 -8.10
C THR A 77 -11.52 14.84 -7.12
N VAL A 78 -10.36 14.48 -6.55
CA VAL A 78 -9.57 15.38 -5.71
C VAL A 78 -9.14 16.63 -6.51
N ALA A 79 -8.58 16.46 -7.70
CA ALA A 79 -8.17 17.56 -8.56
C ALA A 79 -9.34 18.50 -8.91
N ALA A 80 -10.52 17.93 -9.23
CA ALA A 80 -11.74 18.69 -9.46
C ALA A 80 -12.21 19.46 -8.22
N GLY A 81 -12.18 18.85 -7.04
CA GLY A 81 -12.49 19.51 -5.77
C GLY A 81 -11.55 20.67 -5.43
N LEU A 82 -10.27 20.51 -5.70
CA LEU A 82 -9.23 21.52 -5.53
C LEU A 82 -9.21 22.56 -6.67
N LYS A 83 -9.98 22.36 -7.75
CA LYS A 83 -9.99 23.19 -8.97
C LYS A 83 -8.63 23.30 -9.64
N VAL A 84 -7.86 22.21 -9.64
CA VAL A 84 -6.55 22.09 -10.30
C VAL A 84 -6.60 21.02 -11.40
N GLN A 85 -5.58 20.97 -12.25
CA GLN A 85 -5.46 19.93 -13.26
C GLN A 85 -5.00 18.60 -12.61
N GLU A 86 -5.46 17.47 -13.13
CA GLU A 86 -5.09 16.13 -12.63
C GLU A 86 -3.56 15.87 -12.65
N ASN A 87 -2.86 16.46 -13.61
CA ASN A 87 -1.41 16.34 -13.75
C ASN A 87 -0.60 17.35 -12.91
N ASP A 88 -1.26 18.26 -12.21
CA ASP A 88 -0.62 19.20 -11.28
C ASP A 88 -0.37 18.52 -9.93
N TYR A 89 0.64 17.65 -9.91
CA TYR A 89 0.97 16.87 -8.72
C TYR A 89 1.40 17.75 -7.53
N LEU A 90 2.02 18.90 -7.78
CA LEU A 90 2.47 19.82 -6.72
C LEU A 90 1.30 20.46 -5.98
N SER A 91 0.29 20.94 -6.70
CA SER A 91 -0.92 21.50 -6.08
C SER A 91 -1.70 20.43 -5.29
N ILE A 92 -1.80 19.21 -5.82
CA ILE A 92 -2.46 18.10 -5.11
C ILE A 92 -1.65 17.70 -3.88
N LEU A 93 -0.32 17.66 -3.99
CA LEU A 93 0.58 17.34 -2.89
C LEU A 93 0.53 18.41 -1.79
N ALA A 94 0.50 19.69 -2.15
CA ALA A 94 0.33 20.79 -1.19
C ALA A 94 -0.96 20.64 -0.37
N ALA A 95 -2.04 20.20 -1.02
CA ALA A 95 -3.35 20.01 -0.36
C ALA A 95 -3.44 18.75 0.48
N LEU A 96 -2.83 17.63 0.05
CA LEU A 96 -2.98 16.31 0.69
C LEU A 96 -1.73 15.86 1.47
N GLY A 97 -0.61 16.55 1.31
CA GLY A 97 0.70 16.09 1.77
C GLY A 97 0.91 16.06 3.28
N SER A 98 -0.01 16.62 4.08
CA SER A 98 0.07 16.57 5.56
C SER A 98 -0.09 15.16 6.11
N ALA A 99 -0.67 14.23 5.34
CA ALA A 99 -0.88 12.83 5.75
C ALA A 99 -0.58 11.84 4.61
N CYS A 100 0.65 11.83 4.12
CA CYS A 100 1.14 10.87 3.14
C CYS A 100 1.21 9.43 3.70
N LEU A 101 1.40 8.48 2.79
CA LEU A 101 1.84 7.14 3.18
C LEU A 101 3.23 7.22 3.82
N GLY A 102 3.49 6.29 4.72
CA GLY A 102 4.75 6.29 5.47
C GLY A 102 4.84 7.44 6.48
N ALA A 103 6.04 7.97 6.64
CA ALA A 103 6.39 8.98 7.64
C ALA A 103 6.59 10.39 7.07
N LEU A 104 6.32 10.60 5.77
CA LEU A 104 6.50 11.90 5.14
C LEU A 104 5.31 12.82 5.36
N GLN A 105 5.62 14.11 5.48
CA GLN A 105 4.68 15.21 5.37
C GLN A 105 5.23 16.25 4.40
N VAL A 106 4.35 16.76 3.53
CA VAL A 106 4.69 17.80 2.55
C VAL A 106 3.69 18.94 2.72
N THR A 107 4.20 20.14 3.00
CA THR A 107 3.38 21.32 3.32
C THR A 107 3.91 22.56 2.61
N ASP A 108 3.01 23.51 2.33
CA ASP A 108 3.35 24.83 1.77
C ASP A 108 3.64 25.91 2.82
N GLY A 109 3.54 25.57 4.08
CA GLY A 109 3.70 26.46 5.22
C GLY A 109 4.84 26.07 6.17
N ALA A 110 4.95 26.83 7.25
CA ALA A 110 5.91 26.55 8.32
C ALA A 110 5.60 25.22 9.04
N LEU A 111 6.65 24.52 9.44
CA LEU A 111 6.56 23.31 10.27
C LEU A 111 6.70 23.68 11.76
N PRO A 112 6.04 22.92 12.65
CA PRO A 112 5.15 21.78 12.40
C PRO A 112 3.75 22.24 11.92
N PRO A 113 2.99 21.33 11.22
CA PRO A 113 1.59 21.59 10.96
C PRO A 113 0.79 21.72 12.26
N GLU A 114 -0.40 22.34 12.16
CA GLU A 114 -1.32 22.49 13.29
C GLU A 114 -1.50 21.20 14.08
N GLU A 115 -1.80 21.33 15.39
CA GLU A 115 -2.13 20.17 16.23
C GLU A 115 -3.23 19.32 15.58
N GLY A 116 -2.98 18.00 15.50
CA GLY A 116 -3.96 17.09 14.96
C GLY A 116 -5.15 16.89 15.90
N SER A 117 -6.28 16.44 15.35
CA SER A 117 -7.46 16.07 16.14
C SER A 117 -8.13 14.84 15.56
N TYR A 118 -8.99 14.20 16.38
CA TYR A 118 -9.82 13.08 15.97
C TYR A 118 -11.30 13.43 16.19
N GLU A 119 -12.08 13.35 15.12
CA GLU A 119 -13.53 13.53 15.15
C GLU A 119 -14.21 12.17 15.14
N LEU A 120 -15.12 11.92 16.08
CA LEU A 120 -15.88 10.66 16.15
C LEU A 120 -16.70 10.47 14.85
N LEU A 121 -16.53 9.30 14.23
CA LEU A 121 -17.36 8.85 13.13
C LEU A 121 -18.51 8.04 13.71
N ASP A 122 -19.72 8.56 13.62
CA ASP A 122 -20.91 7.82 14.06
C ASP A 122 -21.29 6.70 13.07
N ASP A 123 -22.14 5.78 13.51
CA ASP A 123 -22.56 4.64 12.71
C ASP A 123 -23.27 5.05 11.42
N ALA A 124 -23.95 6.22 11.41
CA ALA A 124 -24.62 6.73 10.22
C ALA A 124 -23.60 7.11 9.12
N ARG A 125 -22.51 7.78 9.49
CA ARG A 125 -21.43 8.13 8.56
C ARG A 125 -20.64 6.91 8.11
N VAL A 126 -20.42 5.92 8.98
CA VAL A 126 -19.80 4.63 8.57
C VAL A 126 -20.70 3.91 7.55
N LYS A 127 -22.01 3.94 7.75
CA LYS A 127 -23.01 3.40 6.82
C LYS A 127 -23.03 4.12 5.48
N GLU A 128 -22.98 5.45 5.50
CA GLU A 128 -22.87 6.27 4.29
C GLU A 128 -21.60 5.96 3.50
N LEU A 129 -20.46 5.80 4.20
CA LEU A 129 -19.20 5.41 3.58
C LEU A 129 -19.28 4.05 2.87
N ALA A 130 -20.02 3.09 3.41
CA ALA A 130 -20.20 1.79 2.77
C ALA A 130 -21.18 1.85 1.58
N GLY A 131 -22.26 2.61 1.70
CA GLY A 131 -23.35 2.66 0.70
C GLY A 131 -23.07 3.57 -0.49
N GLU A 132 -22.46 4.75 -0.27
CA GLU A 132 -22.23 5.74 -1.33
C GLU A 132 -20.89 5.58 -2.07
N GLY A 133 -20.09 4.65 -1.63
CA GLY A 133 -18.93 4.22 -2.38
C GLY A 133 -17.84 5.29 -2.52
N ALA A 134 -17.25 5.36 -3.73
CA ALA A 134 -16.08 6.19 -3.99
C ALA A 134 -16.30 7.70 -3.78
N THR A 135 -17.54 8.20 -3.84
CA THR A 135 -17.84 9.62 -3.71
C THR A 135 -17.63 10.10 -2.29
N GLU A 136 -18.17 9.41 -1.29
CA GLU A 136 -17.99 9.79 0.11
C GLU A 136 -16.53 9.59 0.59
N ALA A 137 -15.89 8.52 0.14
CA ALA A 137 -14.47 8.33 0.40
C ALA A 137 -13.62 9.51 -0.10
N VAL A 138 -13.92 10.04 -1.29
CA VAL A 138 -13.20 11.21 -1.82
C VAL A 138 -13.51 12.48 -1.02
N ASN A 139 -14.76 12.69 -0.62
CA ASN A 139 -15.12 13.83 0.23
C ASN A 139 -14.32 13.79 1.55
N ILE A 140 -14.20 12.62 2.16
CA ILE A 140 -13.39 12.42 3.37
C ILE A 140 -11.90 12.67 3.09
N VAL A 141 -11.36 12.16 1.98
CA VAL A 141 -9.95 12.38 1.59
C VAL A 141 -9.66 13.88 1.46
N VAL A 142 -10.53 14.63 0.81
CA VAL A 142 -10.38 16.10 0.65
C VAL A 142 -10.52 16.82 1.98
N GLN A 143 -11.52 16.48 2.80
CA GLN A 143 -11.75 17.13 4.09
C GLN A 143 -10.63 16.88 5.12
N CYS A 144 -9.95 15.74 5.03
CA CYS A 144 -8.94 15.31 6.00
C CYS A 144 -7.51 15.47 5.49
N HIS A 145 -7.34 16.01 4.27
CA HIS A 145 -6.03 16.16 3.64
C HIS A 145 -5.23 14.84 3.60
N LEU A 146 -5.92 13.70 3.44
CA LEU A 146 -5.33 12.36 3.45
C LEU A 146 -4.90 11.95 2.03
N SER A 147 -3.63 11.60 1.88
CA SER A 147 -3.12 11.00 0.64
C SER A 147 -2.93 9.50 0.83
N LEU A 148 -3.78 8.69 0.16
CA LEU A 148 -3.61 7.24 0.06
C LEU A 148 -3.50 6.85 -1.41
N THR A 149 -2.46 6.11 -1.76
CA THR A 149 -2.21 5.67 -3.14
C THR A 149 -3.21 4.60 -3.59
N GLY A 150 -3.42 4.49 -4.91
CA GLY A 150 -4.27 3.48 -5.55
C GLY A 150 -5.56 4.03 -6.15
N ALA A 151 -6.20 3.22 -6.98
CA ALA A 151 -7.34 3.59 -7.81
C ALA A 151 -8.72 3.38 -7.16
N SER A 152 -8.80 2.54 -6.12
CA SER A 152 -10.05 2.26 -5.39
C SER A 152 -10.35 3.31 -4.34
N GLY A 153 -11.63 3.54 -4.05
CA GLY A 153 -12.06 4.40 -2.94
C GLY A 153 -11.60 3.81 -1.61
N LYS A 154 -10.69 4.53 -0.93
CA LYS A 154 -10.17 4.14 0.37
C LYS A 154 -9.89 5.37 1.22
N VAL A 155 -10.08 5.22 2.52
CA VAL A 155 -9.88 6.28 3.51
C VAL A 155 -9.02 5.79 4.65
N GLY A 156 -8.24 6.72 5.24
CA GLY A 156 -7.49 6.45 6.46
C GLY A 156 -8.33 6.86 7.68
N LEU A 157 -8.66 5.91 8.54
CA LEU A 157 -9.40 6.16 9.77
C LEU A 157 -8.59 5.73 10.99
N TYR A 158 -8.90 6.31 12.15
CA TYR A 158 -8.41 5.84 13.43
C TYR A 158 -9.44 4.90 14.05
N TYR A 159 -9.02 3.70 14.44
CA TYR A 159 -9.83 2.73 15.15
C TYR A 159 -9.38 2.63 16.61
N GLU A 160 -10.32 2.75 17.54
CA GLU A 160 -10.11 2.55 18.97
C GLU A 160 -10.62 1.16 19.36
N PRO A 161 -9.72 0.19 19.61
CA PRO A 161 -10.12 -1.19 19.88
C PRO A 161 -10.97 -1.36 21.14
N ASP A 162 -10.67 -0.59 22.19
CA ASP A 162 -11.35 -0.72 23.49
C ASP A 162 -12.84 -0.33 23.42
N SER A 163 -13.18 0.65 22.58
CA SER A 163 -14.56 1.12 22.39
C SER A 163 -15.22 0.60 21.12
N GLY A 164 -14.44 0.03 20.18
CA GLY A 164 -14.90 -0.35 18.84
C GLY A 164 -15.27 0.84 17.95
N ARG A 165 -14.83 2.06 18.28
CA ARG A 165 -15.23 3.29 17.59
C ARG A 165 -14.22 3.71 16.53
N TRP A 166 -14.75 4.35 15.49
CA TRP A 166 -14.00 4.94 14.40
C TRP A 166 -13.92 6.45 14.53
N TYR A 167 -12.78 7.01 14.16
CA TYR A 167 -12.56 8.45 14.19
C TYR A 167 -11.91 8.91 12.89
N LEU A 168 -12.27 10.11 12.49
CA LEU A 168 -11.72 10.82 11.35
C LEU A 168 -10.49 11.62 11.80
N PRO A 169 -9.28 11.31 11.32
CA PRO A 169 -8.11 12.10 11.65
C PRO A 169 -8.11 13.42 10.88
N LYS A 170 -7.75 14.52 11.56
CA LYS A 170 -7.64 15.88 10.99
C LYS A 170 -6.28 16.49 11.31
N GLY A 171 -5.78 17.34 10.40
CA GLY A 171 -4.48 18.00 10.55
C GLY A 171 -3.33 16.99 10.60
N ALA A 172 -2.49 17.08 11.64
CA ALA A 172 -1.33 16.19 11.81
C ALA A 172 -1.68 14.80 12.39
N ALA A 173 -2.95 14.53 12.74
CA ALA A 173 -3.37 13.25 13.32
C ALA A 173 -3.20 12.10 12.30
N ALA A 174 -2.67 10.97 12.75
CA ALA A 174 -2.42 9.83 11.89
C ALA A 174 -3.56 8.79 11.98
N SER A 175 -3.94 8.21 10.84
CA SER A 175 -4.84 7.06 10.80
C SER A 175 -4.14 5.79 11.28
N THR A 176 -4.88 4.84 11.85
CA THR A 176 -4.42 3.51 12.25
C THR A 176 -4.79 2.44 11.25
N HIS A 177 -5.83 2.66 10.46
CA HIS A 177 -6.38 1.71 9.50
C HIS A 177 -6.60 2.37 8.15
N ILE A 178 -6.56 1.55 7.11
CA ILE A 178 -7.09 1.86 5.79
C ILE A 178 -8.41 1.13 5.66
N VAL A 179 -9.46 1.86 5.33
CA VAL A 179 -10.81 1.31 5.11
C VAL A 179 -11.14 1.43 3.63
N LYS A 180 -11.52 0.33 3.03
CA LYS A 180 -11.90 0.23 1.62
C LYS A 180 -13.36 -0.17 1.52
N GLN A 181 -14.07 0.40 0.57
CA GLN A 181 -15.44 0.06 0.26
C GLN A 181 -15.53 -0.93 -0.90
N SER A 182 -16.72 -1.51 -1.07
CA SER A 182 -17.05 -2.34 -2.22
C SER A 182 -16.91 -1.58 -3.53
N HIS A 183 -16.70 -2.30 -4.61
CA HIS A 183 -16.53 -1.76 -5.95
C HIS A 183 -17.71 -2.14 -6.83
N VAL A 184 -18.28 -1.17 -7.56
CA VAL A 184 -19.48 -1.36 -8.39
C VAL A 184 -19.35 -2.43 -9.50
N ARG A 185 -18.13 -2.72 -9.95
CA ARG A 185 -17.85 -3.70 -11.00
C ARG A 185 -17.31 -5.04 -10.48
N LEU A 186 -16.83 -5.09 -9.24
CA LEU A 186 -16.19 -6.27 -8.66
C LEU A 186 -17.00 -6.71 -7.43
N ARG A 187 -18.01 -7.54 -7.67
CA ARG A 187 -18.88 -8.01 -6.59
C ARG A 187 -18.10 -8.75 -5.51
N ASN A 188 -18.48 -8.54 -4.26
CA ASN A 188 -17.87 -9.20 -3.10
C ASN A 188 -16.36 -8.94 -2.96
N ILE A 189 -15.82 -7.83 -3.47
CA ILE A 189 -14.39 -7.54 -3.42
C ILE A 189 -13.87 -7.47 -1.98
N VAL A 190 -14.67 -6.93 -1.05
CA VAL A 190 -14.35 -6.88 0.38
C VAL A 190 -14.13 -8.28 0.96
N VAL A 191 -15.04 -9.20 0.65
CA VAL A 191 -14.92 -10.60 1.10
C VAL A 191 -13.77 -11.32 0.39
N ASN A 192 -13.54 -11.03 -0.89
CA ASN A 192 -12.42 -11.59 -1.65
C ASN A 192 -11.06 -11.17 -1.06
N GLU A 193 -10.86 -9.89 -0.76
CA GLU A 193 -9.63 -9.39 -0.16
C GLU A 193 -9.41 -10.00 1.25
N GLN A 194 -10.47 -10.06 2.07
CA GLN A 194 -10.36 -10.67 3.39
C GLN A 194 -10.07 -12.17 3.32
N LEU A 195 -10.70 -12.90 2.38
CA LEU A 195 -10.43 -14.32 2.15
C LEU A 195 -8.98 -14.54 1.71
N ALA A 196 -8.49 -13.73 0.77
CA ALA A 196 -7.12 -13.83 0.29
C ALA A 196 -6.10 -13.58 1.42
N LEU A 197 -6.26 -12.51 2.21
CA LEU A 197 -5.33 -12.20 3.30
C LEU A 197 -5.38 -13.24 4.44
N ARG A 198 -6.56 -13.75 4.80
CA ARG A 198 -6.66 -14.86 5.78
C ARG A 198 -5.98 -16.13 5.27
N THR A 199 -6.16 -16.45 4.00
CA THR A 199 -5.48 -17.60 3.37
C THR A 199 -3.96 -17.44 3.42
N ALA A 200 -3.45 -16.25 3.08
CA ALA A 200 -2.02 -15.93 3.19
C ALA A 200 -1.49 -16.11 4.62
N LYS A 201 -2.21 -15.57 5.61
CA LYS A 201 -1.86 -15.69 7.04
C LYS A 201 -1.81 -17.14 7.51
N LYS A 202 -2.76 -17.99 7.09
CA LYS A 202 -2.78 -19.43 7.38
C LYS A 202 -1.61 -20.20 6.74
N LEU A 203 -1.10 -19.69 5.61
CA LEU A 203 0.11 -20.23 4.97
C LEU A 203 1.41 -19.73 5.61
N GLY A 204 1.32 -18.88 6.65
CA GLY A 204 2.46 -18.30 7.35
C GLY A 204 3.11 -17.13 6.61
N ILE A 205 2.39 -16.51 5.68
CA ILE A 205 2.81 -15.26 5.03
C ILE A 205 2.44 -14.09 5.94
N GLU A 206 3.38 -13.17 6.16
CA GLU A 206 3.17 -11.96 6.96
C GLU A 206 2.19 -11.03 6.25
N THR A 207 1.05 -10.74 6.89
CA THR A 207 0.02 -9.81 6.45
C THR A 207 -0.35 -8.85 7.57
N PRO A 208 -0.81 -7.62 7.28
CA PRO A 208 -1.43 -6.78 8.31
C PRO A 208 -2.70 -7.45 8.85
N ASP A 209 -3.08 -7.11 10.08
CA ASP A 209 -4.37 -7.52 10.60
C ASP A 209 -5.49 -6.84 9.81
N SER A 210 -6.52 -7.61 9.49
CA SER A 210 -7.65 -7.13 8.69
C SER A 210 -8.96 -7.79 9.09
N PHE A 211 -10.06 -7.10 8.88
CA PHE A 211 -11.41 -7.59 9.17
C PHE A 211 -12.45 -6.88 8.30
N ILE A 212 -13.66 -7.42 8.26
CA ILE A 212 -14.80 -6.83 7.59
C ILE A 212 -15.64 -6.07 8.61
N ILE A 213 -15.92 -4.78 8.33
CA ILE A 213 -16.93 -4.00 9.05
C ILE A 213 -18.26 -4.30 8.39
N ASN A 214 -19.17 -4.96 9.10
CA ASN A 214 -20.52 -5.25 8.63
C ASN A 214 -21.53 -4.33 9.36
N ILE A 215 -22.20 -3.48 8.60
CA ILE A 215 -23.20 -2.51 9.11
C ILE A 215 -24.63 -2.87 8.72
N GLY A 216 -24.85 -4.08 8.20
CA GLY A 216 -26.16 -4.55 7.75
C GLY A 216 -26.22 -6.05 7.53
N GLY A 217 -26.75 -6.48 6.39
CA GLY A 217 -26.95 -7.89 6.02
C GLY A 217 -25.73 -8.55 5.34
N GLY A 218 -24.60 -7.86 5.19
CA GLY A 218 -23.40 -8.39 4.54
C GLY A 218 -23.37 -8.27 3.01
N SER A 219 -24.28 -7.49 2.42
CA SER A 219 -24.23 -7.15 0.99
C SER A 219 -23.12 -6.13 0.71
N ASP A 220 -22.73 -5.99 -0.57
CA ASP A 220 -21.65 -5.07 -1.00
C ASP A 220 -21.81 -3.62 -0.52
N GLY A 221 -23.05 -3.12 -0.42
CA GLY A 221 -23.34 -1.78 0.09
C GLY A 221 -23.39 -1.67 1.62
N GLU A 222 -23.14 -2.77 2.34
CA GLU A 222 -23.24 -2.85 3.79
C GLU A 222 -21.96 -3.34 4.46
N VAL A 223 -20.89 -3.50 3.68
CA VAL A 223 -19.61 -4.00 4.17
C VAL A 223 -18.45 -3.09 3.76
N LEU A 224 -17.48 -2.97 4.65
CA LEU A 224 -16.20 -2.30 4.39
C LEU A 224 -15.06 -3.26 4.76
N PHE A 225 -14.00 -3.25 3.99
CA PHE A 225 -12.75 -3.90 4.36
C PHE A 225 -11.91 -2.95 5.20
N ALA A 226 -11.44 -3.40 6.35
CA ALA A 226 -10.52 -2.64 7.20
C ALA A 226 -9.21 -3.39 7.37
N THR A 227 -8.09 -2.72 7.16
CA THR A 227 -6.75 -3.26 7.39
C THR A 227 -5.93 -2.32 8.26
N ALA A 228 -5.27 -2.90 9.27
CA ALA A 228 -4.35 -2.15 10.11
C ALA A 228 -3.16 -1.64 9.27
N ARG A 229 -2.76 -0.42 9.48
CA ARG A 229 -1.59 0.17 8.82
C ARG A 229 -0.32 -0.39 9.43
N TYR A 230 0.44 -1.16 8.66
CA TYR A 230 1.73 -1.72 9.07
C TYR A 230 2.83 -0.65 9.23
N ASP A 231 2.59 0.55 8.69
CA ASP A 231 3.46 1.73 8.80
C ASP A 231 3.06 2.63 9.99
N ARG A 232 2.38 2.06 10.99
CA ARG A 232 1.99 2.77 12.22
C ARG A 232 2.33 1.94 13.45
N ILE A 233 2.82 2.61 14.49
CA ILE A 233 3.07 2.03 15.81
C ILE A 233 2.25 2.78 16.84
N ILE A 234 1.50 2.07 17.67
CA ILE A 234 0.82 2.64 18.84
C ILE A 234 1.59 2.14 20.07
N ALA A 235 2.42 2.99 20.66
CA ALA A 235 3.14 2.66 21.89
C ALA A 235 2.21 2.77 23.10
N ASP A 236 2.51 2.00 24.16
CA ASP A 236 1.70 2.03 25.40
C ASP A 236 1.74 3.41 26.08
N GLU A 237 2.91 4.07 26.06
CA GLU A 237 3.14 5.41 26.63
C GLU A 237 3.07 6.51 25.55
N ALA A 238 2.30 6.30 24.47
CA ALA A 238 2.17 7.29 23.40
C ALA A 238 1.49 8.58 23.89
N ASP A 239 1.92 9.71 23.32
CA ASP A 239 1.20 10.98 23.44
C ASP A 239 -0.26 10.82 23.06
N ARG A 240 -1.13 11.67 23.60
CA ARG A 240 -2.56 11.63 23.29
C ARG A 240 -2.98 12.84 22.48
N ILE A 241 -3.82 12.60 21.48
CA ILE A 241 -4.52 13.61 20.69
C ILE A 241 -6.01 13.37 20.87
N SER A 242 -6.78 14.37 21.28
CA SER A 242 -8.22 14.23 21.56
C SER A 242 -8.55 13.08 22.54
N GLY A 243 -7.63 12.76 23.47
CA GLY A 243 -7.79 11.65 24.41
C GLY A 243 -7.38 10.27 23.88
N LEU A 244 -7.13 10.12 22.58
CA LEU A 244 -6.73 8.88 21.92
C LEU A 244 -5.20 8.79 21.81
N ARG A 245 -4.65 7.57 21.84
CA ARG A 245 -3.20 7.34 21.67
C ARG A 245 -2.73 7.77 20.29
N ARG A 246 -1.69 8.58 20.20
CA ARG A 246 -1.12 9.04 18.95
C ARG A 246 -0.32 7.91 18.28
N PRO A 247 -0.65 7.49 17.03
CA PRO A 247 0.19 6.57 16.28
C PRO A 247 1.46 7.27 15.80
N TYR A 248 2.61 6.63 15.96
CA TYR A 248 3.85 7.03 15.30
C TYR A 248 3.90 6.48 13.88
N ARG A 249 4.51 7.24 12.96
CA ARG A 249 4.65 6.84 11.57
C ARG A 249 5.99 6.15 11.33
N LEU A 250 5.95 4.97 10.71
CA LEU A 250 7.10 4.37 10.06
C LEU A 250 7.14 4.79 8.60
N HIS A 251 8.33 5.05 8.11
CA HIS A 251 8.48 5.37 6.69
C HIS A 251 8.34 4.12 5.82
N GLN A 252 7.73 4.30 4.66
CA GLN A 252 7.62 3.29 3.62
C GLN A 252 7.69 3.92 2.23
N GLU A 253 8.09 3.13 1.26
CA GLU A 253 7.97 3.45 -0.16
C GLU A 253 7.61 2.20 -0.96
N ASP A 254 6.86 2.34 -2.04
CA ASP A 254 6.61 1.23 -2.96
C ASP A 254 7.79 0.98 -3.90
N PHE A 255 7.82 -0.19 -4.56
CA PHE A 255 8.94 -0.51 -5.45
C PHE A 255 8.96 0.36 -6.73
N ALA A 256 7.86 0.97 -7.16
CA ALA A 256 7.91 1.95 -8.24
C ALA A 256 8.71 3.18 -7.80
N GLN A 257 8.46 3.70 -6.58
CA GLN A 257 9.25 4.80 -5.98
C GLN A 257 10.72 4.41 -5.81
N ALA A 258 11.00 3.24 -5.23
CA ALA A 258 12.35 2.77 -4.97
C ALA A 258 13.17 2.52 -6.24
N MET A 259 12.53 2.08 -7.32
CA MET A 259 13.15 1.85 -8.64
C MET A 259 13.21 3.10 -9.50
N GLY A 260 12.54 4.20 -9.11
CA GLY A 260 12.43 5.40 -9.93
C GLY A 260 11.55 5.20 -11.17
N ILE A 261 10.51 4.38 -11.07
CA ILE A 261 9.54 4.08 -12.14
C ILE A 261 8.29 4.94 -11.92
N PRO A 262 7.82 5.71 -12.93
CA PRO A 262 6.61 6.50 -12.81
C PRO A 262 5.38 5.65 -12.44
N ALA A 263 4.47 6.21 -11.63
CA ALA A 263 3.25 5.51 -11.18
C ALA A 263 2.39 4.96 -12.34
N GLY A 264 2.40 5.65 -13.49
CA GLY A 264 1.71 5.21 -14.70
C GLY A 264 2.31 3.97 -15.38
N GLU A 265 3.56 3.62 -15.02
CA GLU A 265 4.29 2.46 -15.58
C GLU A 265 4.41 1.32 -14.58
N LYS A 266 3.52 1.25 -13.59
CA LYS A 266 3.54 0.24 -12.53
C LYS A 266 3.34 -1.21 -13.01
N TYR A 267 2.74 -1.42 -14.17
CA TYR A 267 2.63 -2.70 -14.85
C TYR A 267 3.86 -2.93 -15.74
N GLU A 268 4.46 -4.09 -15.63
CA GLU A 268 5.65 -4.42 -16.40
C GLU A 268 5.33 -4.43 -17.91
N ASN A 269 6.11 -3.70 -18.69
CA ASN A 269 6.08 -3.82 -20.15
C ASN A 269 7.03 -4.91 -20.61
N HIS A 270 6.79 -5.49 -21.81
CA HIS A 270 7.55 -6.63 -22.33
C HIS A 270 9.06 -6.38 -22.53
N GLN A 271 9.54 -5.16 -22.33
CA GLN A 271 10.96 -4.78 -22.44
C GLN A 271 11.64 -4.60 -21.09
N ALA A 272 10.86 -4.62 -20.00
CA ALA A 272 11.36 -4.44 -18.65
C ALA A 272 11.55 -5.79 -17.93
N ASP A 273 12.26 -5.75 -16.81
CA ASP A 273 12.44 -6.87 -15.89
C ASP A 273 12.31 -6.34 -14.44
N TYR A 274 11.07 -6.12 -14.02
CA TYR A 274 10.80 -5.52 -12.71
C TYR A 274 11.22 -6.44 -11.57
N LEU A 275 11.05 -7.75 -11.70
CA LEU A 275 11.43 -8.67 -10.64
C LEU A 275 12.93 -8.67 -10.38
N SER A 276 13.77 -8.62 -11.40
CA SER A 276 15.22 -8.49 -11.21
C SER A 276 15.58 -7.21 -10.47
N GLY A 277 14.93 -6.07 -10.79
CA GLY A 277 15.12 -4.80 -10.09
C GLY A 277 14.66 -4.87 -8.61
N VAL A 278 13.48 -5.44 -8.36
CA VAL A 278 12.94 -5.65 -7.00
C VAL A 278 13.91 -6.48 -6.16
N PHE A 279 14.34 -7.65 -6.66
CA PHE A 279 15.26 -8.51 -5.92
C PHE A 279 16.66 -7.90 -5.75
N GLN A 280 17.13 -7.08 -6.70
CA GLN A 280 18.37 -6.34 -6.57
C GLN A 280 18.29 -5.30 -5.44
N ILE A 281 17.19 -4.54 -5.35
CA ILE A 281 16.98 -3.57 -4.28
C ILE A 281 16.92 -4.27 -2.93
N ILE A 282 16.13 -5.34 -2.79
CA ILE A 282 16.04 -6.12 -1.55
C ILE A 282 17.43 -6.58 -1.12
N ARG A 283 18.21 -7.15 -2.04
CA ARG A 283 19.58 -7.64 -1.76
C ARG A 283 20.52 -6.54 -1.30
N ALA A 284 20.42 -5.35 -1.90
CA ALA A 284 21.37 -4.26 -1.65
C ALA A 284 20.98 -3.37 -0.47
N LYS A 285 19.68 -3.28 -0.12
CA LYS A 285 19.17 -2.24 0.77
C LYS A 285 18.54 -2.75 2.06
N THR A 286 18.05 -4.01 2.09
CA THR A 286 17.39 -4.49 3.31
C THR A 286 18.39 -5.01 4.34
N ALA A 287 18.02 -4.91 5.62
CA ALA A 287 18.85 -5.35 6.74
C ALA A 287 19.03 -6.88 6.78
N ARG A 288 18.09 -7.64 6.20
CA ARG A 288 18.12 -9.11 6.16
C ARG A 288 17.82 -9.62 4.75
N PRO A 289 18.75 -9.41 3.79
CA PRO A 289 18.47 -9.61 2.38
C PRO A 289 17.93 -11.00 2.02
N LEU A 290 18.55 -12.06 2.52
CA LEU A 290 18.09 -13.42 2.22
C LEU A 290 16.68 -13.69 2.75
N GLN A 291 16.36 -13.21 3.94
CA GLN A 291 15.03 -13.37 4.53
C GLN A 291 13.98 -12.64 3.71
N ASP A 292 14.26 -11.38 3.34
CA ASP A 292 13.33 -10.56 2.58
C ASP A 292 13.17 -11.03 1.12
N MET A 293 14.25 -11.52 0.49
CA MET A 293 14.16 -12.18 -0.83
C MET A 293 13.27 -13.43 -0.78
N LEU A 294 13.38 -14.23 0.28
CA LEU A 294 12.53 -15.41 0.46
C LEU A 294 11.08 -15.06 0.77
N LYS A 295 10.82 -13.96 1.49
CA LYS A 295 9.47 -13.42 1.68
C LYS A 295 8.88 -12.92 0.35
N MET A 296 9.62 -12.11 -0.42
CA MET A 296 9.20 -11.65 -1.75
C MET A 296 8.87 -12.83 -2.66
N TRP A 297 9.68 -13.88 -2.63
CA TRP A 297 9.40 -15.11 -3.37
C TRP A 297 8.07 -15.75 -2.97
N GLU A 298 7.78 -15.82 -1.67
CA GLU A 298 6.50 -16.35 -1.18
C GLU A 298 5.31 -15.48 -1.62
N TYR A 299 5.47 -14.16 -1.71
CA TYR A 299 4.44 -13.25 -2.21
C TYR A 299 4.13 -13.54 -3.68
N LEU A 300 5.15 -13.62 -4.53
CA LEU A 300 4.98 -13.94 -5.96
C LEU A 300 4.32 -15.30 -6.19
N VAL A 301 4.74 -16.32 -5.45
CA VAL A 301 4.12 -17.65 -5.52
C VAL A 301 2.68 -17.61 -5.06
N TYR A 302 2.39 -16.87 -4.00
CA TYR A 302 1.04 -16.76 -3.47
C TYR A 302 0.10 -16.03 -4.45
N ASP A 303 0.54 -14.90 -5.02
CA ASP A 303 -0.24 -14.17 -6.03
C ASP A 303 -0.58 -15.04 -7.23
N TYR A 304 0.38 -15.83 -7.70
CA TYR A 304 0.14 -16.80 -8.76
C TYR A 304 -0.89 -17.86 -8.34
N ILE A 305 -0.78 -18.42 -7.13
CA ILE A 305 -1.66 -19.52 -6.68
C ILE A 305 -3.09 -19.04 -6.44
N ILE A 306 -3.27 -17.88 -5.80
CA ILE A 306 -4.59 -17.30 -5.52
C ILE A 306 -5.24 -16.73 -6.79
N GLY A 307 -4.44 -16.46 -7.83
CA GLY A 307 -4.90 -15.84 -9.06
C GLY A 307 -5.05 -14.33 -8.96
N ASN A 308 -4.08 -13.66 -8.33
CA ASN A 308 -3.97 -12.22 -8.29
C ASN A 308 -3.12 -11.72 -9.46
N SER A 309 -3.74 -11.23 -10.52
CA SER A 309 -3.05 -10.64 -11.66
C SER A 309 -2.71 -9.16 -11.49
N ASP A 310 -3.21 -8.50 -10.45
CA ASP A 310 -3.03 -7.05 -10.20
C ASP A 310 -1.91 -6.74 -9.20
N ASN A 311 -1.04 -7.70 -8.90
CA ASN A 311 0.11 -7.48 -8.01
C ASN A 311 1.25 -6.74 -8.73
N HIS A 312 1.03 -5.45 -9.01
CA HIS A 312 2.03 -4.59 -9.63
C HIS A 312 3.03 -4.05 -8.59
N ILE A 313 4.15 -3.47 -9.05
CA ILE A 313 5.25 -3.02 -8.19
C ILE A 313 4.88 -1.93 -7.16
N LYS A 314 3.72 -1.30 -7.27
CA LYS A 314 3.19 -0.39 -6.24
C LYS A 314 2.43 -1.11 -5.12
N ASN A 315 2.09 -2.39 -5.28
CA ASN A 315 1.51 -3.24 -4.24
C ASN A 315 2.58 -4.00 -3.44
N LEU A 316 3.84 -3.70 -3.70
CA LEU A 316 5.00 -4.23 -3.00
C LEU A 316 5.78 -3.05 -2.41
N SER A 317 6.13 -3.10 -1.13
CA SER A 317 6.74 -1.96 -0.43
C SER A 317 7.92 -2.35 0.43
N LEU A 318 8.79 -1.39 0.63
CA LEU A 318 9.85 -1.37 1.63
C LEU A 318 9.33 -0.63 2.88
N LEU A 319 9.67 -1.13 4.06
CA LEU A 319 9.34 -0.54 5.35
C LEU A 319 10.63 -0.24 6.11
N TYR A 320 10.72 0.97 6.60
CA TYR A 320 11.87 1.48 7.33
C TYR A 320 11.68 1.33 8.84
N SER A 321 12.77 1.16 9.59
CA SER A 321 12.76 1.26 11.05
C SER A 321 12.43 2.69 11.50
N GLU A 322 12.06 2.86 12.76
CA GLU A 322 11.72 4.17 13.34
C GLU A 322 12.81 5.23 13.15
N ASP A 323 14.09 4.80 13.16
CA ASP A 323 15.26 5.66 12.95
C ASP A 323 15.67 5.78 11.47
N LEU A 324 14.93 5.19 10.54
CA LEU A 324 15.15 5.12 9.09
C LEU A 324 16.41 4.35 8.66
N ARG A 325 17.19 3.75 9.58
CA ARG A 325 18.49 3.13 9.26
C ARG A 325 18.37 1.73 8.69
N ASN A 326 17.32 1.02 9.03
CA ASN A 326 17.10 -0.36 8.57
C ASN A 326 15.88 -0.43 7.69
N ILE A 327 16.02 -1.13 6.59
CA ILE A 327 14.94 -1.37 5.62
C ILE A 327 14.61 -2.85 5.63
N ARG A 328 13.33 -3.21 5.54
CA ARG A 328 12.83 -4.57 5.34
C ARG A 328 11.71 -4.60 4.32
N LEU A 329 11.39 -5.77 3.81
CA LEU A 329 10.17 -5.93 3.03
C LEU A 329 8.94 -5.72 3.92
N ALA A 330 7.98 -4.93 3.44
CA ALA A 330 6.69 -4.74 4.10
C ALA A 330 5.87 -6.05 4.11
N PRO A 331 4.88 -6.21 5.01
CA PRO A 331 3.90 -7.31 4.93
C PRO A 331 3.17 -7.31 3.59
N LEU A 332 2.64 -8.46 3.18
CA LEU A 332 1.80 -8.60 1.97
C LEU A 332 0.45 -7.92 2.19
N TYR A 333 0.03 -7.03 1.30
CA TYR A 333 -1.21 -6.28 1.35
C TYR A 333 -1.85 -6.14 -0.04
N ASP A 334 -3.09 -5.70 -0.10
CA ASP A 334 -3.83 -5.40 -1.35
C ASP A 334 -3.90 -6.62 -2.29
N VAL A 335 -4.30 -7.77 -1.74
CA VAL A 335 -4.37 -9.05 -2.46
C VAL A 335 -5.81 -9.49 -2.63
N ILE A 336 -6.19 -9.71 -3.87
CA ILE A 336 -7.48 -10.28 -4.27
C ILE A 336 -7.27 -11.39 -5.29
N SER A 337 -8.19 -12.33 -5.39
CA SER A 337 -8.24 -13.20 -6.56
C SER A 337 -8.93 -12.48 -7.70
N THR A 338 -8.17 -12.00 -8.67
CA THR A 338 -8.73 -11.28 -9.83
C THR A 338 -9.38 -12.23 -10.83
N VAL A 339 -8.87 -13.46 -10.94
CA VAL A 339 -9.35 -14.48 -11.88
C VAL A 339 -10.77 -14.98 -11.62
N VAL A 340 -11.37 -14.62 -10.47
CA VAL A 340 -12.77 -14.95 -10.16
C VAL A 340 -13.76 -14.00 -10.84
N TYR A 341 -13.29 -12.90 -11.40
CA TYR A 341 -14.14 -11.91 -12.06
C TYR A 341 -14.08 -12.08 -13.57
N ASP A 342 -15.27 -12.24 -14.19
CA ASP A 342 -15.39 -12.28 -15.64
C ASP A 342 -14.86 -10.98 -16.26
N GLY A 343 -14.03 -11.12 -17.31
CA GLY A 343 -13.42 -9.98 -18.00
C GLY A 343 -12.19 -9.37 -17.33
N SER A 344 -11.72 -9.88 -16.19
CA SER A 344 -10.42 -9.53 -15.63
C SER A 344 -9.30 -10.13 -16.49
N THR A 345 -8.18 -9.41 -16.57
CA THR A 345 -6.99 -9.94 -17.25
C THR A 345 -6.47 -11.18 -16.55
N ARG A 346 -5.96 -12.12 -17.33
CA ARG A 346 -5.24 -13.29 -16.84
C ARG A 346 -3.71 -13.13 -16.98
N GLU A 347 -3.28 -11.92 -17.32
CA GLU A 347 -1.86 -11.58 -17.37
C GLU A 347 -1.41 -11.01 -16.01
N MET A 348 -0.37 -11.59 -15.45
CA MET A 348 0.29 -11.09 -14.24
C MET A 348 0.89 -9.71 -14.49
N SER A 349 0.86 -8.85 -13.49
CA SER A 349 1.43 -7.49 -13.58
C SER A 349 2.96 -7.48 -13.74
N VAL A 350 3.62 -8.58 -13.42
CA VAL A 350 5.06 -8.82 -13.62
C VAL A 350 5.26 -10.19 -14.20
N SER A 351 6.25 -10.36 -15.08
CA SER A 351 6.52 -11.63 -15.74
C SER A 351 7.23 -12.62 -14.83
N ILE A 352 6.88 -13.90 -14.94
CA ILE A 352 7.60 -15.02 -14.34
C ILE A 352 8.27 -15.80 -15.46
N ASP A 353 9.60 -15.78 -15.51
CA ASP A 353 10.40 -16.39 -16.59
C ASP A 353 10.01 -15.85 -17.98
N GLY A 354 9.69 -14.53 -18.05
CA GLY A 354 9.26 -13.85 -19.28
C GLY A 354 7.82 -14.15 -19.71
N LYS A 355 7.04 -14.88 -18.90
CA LYS A 355 5.64 -15.20 -19.16
C LYS A 355 4.73 -14.31 -18.31
N TYR A 356 3.73 -13.72 -18.94
CA TYR A 356 2.70 -12.93 -18.26
C TYR A 356 1.44 -13.72 -18.02
N SER A 357 1.02 -14.57 -18.97
CA SER A 357 -0.20 -15.35 -18.82
C SER A 357 -0.09 -16.33 -17.66
N ILE A 358 -1.00 -16.20 -16.68
CA ILE A 358 -1.08 -17.08 -15.51
C ILE A 358 -1.29 -18.54 -15.92
N ASP A 359 -1.85 -18.80 -17.12
CA ASP A 359 -2.11 -20.14 -17.67
C ASP A 359 -0.87 -20.76 -18.30
N GLU A 360 0.14 -19.96 -18.66
CA GLU A 360 1.42 -20.42 -19.23
C GLU A 360 2.53 -20.56 -18.20
N ILE A 361 2.36 -19.94 -17.01
CA ILE A 361 3.31 -20.01 -15.91
C ILE A 361 3.23 -21.40 -15.27
N THR A 362 4.39 -22.04 -15.15
CA THR A 362 4.52 -23.39 -14.60
C THR A 362 5.47 -23.42 -13.39
N ARG A 363 5.52 -24.54 -12.71
CA ARG A 363 6.54 -24.78 -11.68
C ARG A 363 7.97 -24.61 -12.20
N GLU A 364 8.22 -24.97 -13.47
CA GLU A 364 9.53 -24.78 -14.12
C GLU A 364 9.82 -23.30 -14.37
N SER A 365 8.81 -22.50 -14.75
CA SER A 365 8.95 -21.06 -14.89
C SER A 365 9.42 -20.42 -13.57
N PHE A 366 8.86 -20.85 -12.43
CA PHE A 366 9.35 -20.41 -11.11
C PHE A 366 10.77 -20.88 -10.82
N ALA A 367 11.13 -22.12 -11.20
CA ALA A 367 12.50 -22.61 -11.01
C ALA A 367 13.53 -21.80 -11.80
N ASN A 368 13.22 -21.40 -13.03
CA ASN A 368 14.05 -20.53 -13.87
C ASN A 368 14.10 -19.11 -13.30
N GLN A 369 12.97 -18.56 -12.89
CA GLN A 369 12.90 -17.24 -12.27
C GLN A 369 13.75 -17.16 -11.00
N ALA A 370 13.76 -18.20 -10.16
CA ALA A 370 14.60 -18.24 -8.96
C ALA A 370 16.10 -18.11 -9.30
N GLU A 371 16.55 -18.77 -10.36
CA GLU A 371 17.95 -18.65 -10.83
C GLU A 371 18.22 -17.24 -11.36
N LYS A 372 17.29 -16.68 -12.15
CA LYS A 372 17.40 -15.34 -12.75
C LYS A 372 17.54 -14.25 -11.69
N VAL A 373 16.79 -14.32 -10.60
CA VAL A 373 16.90 -13.37 -9.48
C VAL A 373 17.98 -13.76 -8.46
N HIS A 374 18.81 -14.74 -8.78
CA HIS A 374 19.88 -15.26 -7.92
C HIS A 374 19.41 -15.69 -6.53
N LEU A 375 18.24 -16.30 -6.46
CA LEU A 375 17.73 -16.96 -5.27
C LEU A 375 18.05 -18.45 -5.37
N GLY A 376 18.57 -19.05 -4.30
CA GLY A 376 18.92 -20.47 -4.30
C GLY A 376 17.75 -21.36 -4.71
N LYS A 377 17.81 -21.99 -5.91
CA LYS A 377 16.72 -22.77 -6.52
C LYS A 377 16.09 -23.77 -5.55
N LYS A 378 16.90 -24.54 -4.81
CA LYS A 378 16.41 -25.53 -3.84
C LYS A 378 15.55 -24.91 -2.73
N ALA A 379 15.99 -23.77 -2.19
CA ALA A 379 15.26 -23.06 -1.14
C ALA A 379 13.98 -22.41 -1.68
N ALA A 380 14.03 -21.78 -2.85
CA ALA A 380 12.91 -21.18 -3.54
C ALA A 380 11.82 -22.22 -3.85
N MET A 381 12.21 -23.34 -4.47
CA MET A 381 11.25 -24.39 -4.85
C MET A 381 10.67 -25.14 -3.66
N LYS A 382 11.41 -25.30 -2.55
CA LYS A 382 10.85 -25.86 -1.31
C LYS A 382 9.72 -24.96 -0.78
N ARG A 383 9.84 -23.63 -0.90
CA ARG A 383 8.78 -22.69 -0.49
C ARG A 383 7.61 -22.72 -1.46
N PHE A 384 7.87 -22.78 -2.75
CA PHE A 384 6.84 -22.96 -3.78
C PHE A 384 6.00 -24.21 -3.45
N ASP A 385 6.63 -25.37 -3.27
CA ASP A 385 5.95 -26.64 -3.00
C ASP A 385 5.17 -26.60 -1.67
N ARG A 386 5.72 -25.94 -0.64
CA ARG A 386 5.02 -25.74 0.64
C ARG A 386 3.72 -24.96 0.48
N LEU A 387 3.77 -23.83 -0.22
CA LEU A 387 2.60 -22.98 -0.46
C LEU A 387 1.58 -23.68 -1.33
N GLN A 388 2.04 -24.32 -2.42
CA GLN A 388 1.20 -25.07 -3.35
C GLN A 388 0.43 -26.20 -2.65
N ASN A 389 1.10 -26.97 -1.78
CA ASN A 389 0.51 -28.10 -1.07
C ASN A 389 -0.41 -27.66 0.09
N GLY A 390 -0.11 -26.54 0.74
CA GLY A 390 -0.91 -26.02 1.86
C GLY A 390 -2.12 -25.20 1.44
N PHE A 391 -2.16 -24.71 0.19
CA PHE A 391 -3.09 -23.68 -0.26
C PHE A 391 -4.57 -24.06 -0.11
N GLU A 392 -4.97 -25.21 -0.65
CA GLU A 392 -6.38 -25.62 -0.65
C GLU A 392 -6.93 -25.76 0.78
N LYS A 393 -6.14 -26.32 1.68
CA LYS A 393 -6.50 -26.42 3.09
C LYS A 393 -6.67 -25.04 3.71
N ALA A 394 -5.69 -24.14 3.52
CA ALA A 394 -5.73 -22.79 4.07
C ALA A 394 -6.92 -21.97 3.53
N LEU A 395 -7.22 -22.08 2.23
CA LEU A 395 -8.34 -21.41 1.59
C LEU A 395 -9.70 -21.93 2.12
N ASN A 396 -9.84 -23.24 2.27
CA ASN A 396 -11.06 -23.85 2.84
C ASN A 396 -11.31 -23.41 4.28
N GLU A 397 -10.26 -23.39 5.12
CA GLU A 397 -10.36 -22.92 6.50
C GLU A 397 -10.72 -21.43 6.57
N ALA A 398 -10.11 -20.59 5.74
CA ALA A 398 -10.40 -19.14 5.69
C ALA A 398 -11.85 -18.87 5.22
N ALA A 399 -12.32 -19.62 4.21
CA ALA A 399 -13.69 -19.50 3.72
C ALA A 399 -14.72 -19.97 4.76
N TYR A 400 -14.41 -21.04 5.49
CA TYR A 400 -15.26 -21.53 6.57
C TYR A 400 -15.39 -20.49 7.70
N GLU A 401 -14.28 -19.90 8.16
CA GLU A 401 -14.31 -18.86 9.19
C GLU A 401 -15.15 -17.64 8.76
N LEU A 402 -14.99 -17.17 7.52
CA LEU A 402 -15.79 -16.07 6.99
C LEU A 402 -17.28 -16.42 6.90
N LYS A 403 -17.61 -17.64 6.56
CA LYS A 403 -19.00 -18.12 6.57
C LYS A 403 -19.59 -18.10 7.97
N GLU A 404 -18.86 -18.57 8.98
CA GLU A 404 -19.30 -18.54 10.39
C GLU A 404 -19.48 -17.09 10.90
N GLU A 405 -18.74 -16.13 10.34
CA GLU A 405 -18.91 -14.70 10.59
C GLU A 405 -20.10 -14.08 9.79
N GLY A 406 -20.82 -14.87 8.97
CA GLY A 406 -21.99 -14.44 8.21
C GLY A 406 -21.73 -14.13 6.73
N PHE A 407 -20.49 -14.27 6.24
CA PHE A 407 -20.14 -13.98 4.84
C PHE A 407 -20.17 -15.25 3.97
N THR A 408 -21.37 -15.75 3.69
CA THR A 408 -21.59 -17.01 2.94
C THR A 408 -21.04 -17.00 1.51
N ASN A 409 -20.90 -15.83 0.89
CA ASN A 409 -20.29 -15.62 -0.42
C ASN A 409 -18.78 -15.96 -0.48
N ALA A 410 -18.11 -16.09 0.67
CA ALA A 410 -16.72 -16.57 0.76
C ALA A 410 -16.58 -17.99 0.17
N GLU A 411 -17.58 -18.86 0.33
CA GLU A 411 -17.56 -20.22 -0.25
C GLU A 411 -17.64 -20.17 -1.79
N THR A 412 -18.45 -19.27 -2.36
CA THR A 412 -18.54 -19.08 -3.81
C THR A 412 -17.21 -18.59 -4.39
N ILE A 413 -16.56 -17.63 -3.71
CA ILE A 413 -15.25 -17.13 -4.14
C ILE A 413 -14.19 -18.24 -4.06
N ARG A 414 -14.15 -18.99 -2.96
CA ARG A 414 -13.27 -20.17 -2.80
C ARG A 414 -13.43 -21.16 -3.95
N ASP A 415 -14.67 -21.52 -4.30
CA ASP A 415 -14.96 -22.49 -5.35
C ASP A 415 -14.50 -21.97 -6.72
N ALA A 416 -14.70 -20.68 -7.00
CA ALA A 416 -14.22 -20.04 -8.20
C ALA A 416 -12.68 -20.03 -8.28
N VAL A 417 -11.98 -19.74 -7.17
CA VAL A 417 -10.50 -19.81 -7.09
C VAL A 417 -10.01 -21.22 -7.38
N LEU A 418 -10.62 -22.24 -6.77
CA LEU A 418 -10.22 -23.64 -6.97
C LEU A 418 -10.52 -24.12 -8.39
N ALA A 419 -11.66 -23.73 -8.99
CA ALA A 419 -12.00 -24.06 -10.37
C ALA A 419 -10.96 -23.46 -11.34
N ASN A 420 -10.62 -22.17 -11.19
CA ASN A 420 -9.61 -21.51 -12.01
C ASN A 420 -8.22 -22.14 -11.88
N ARG A 421 -7.86 -22.65 -10.68
CA ARG A 421 -6.60 -23.32 -10.45
C ARG A 421 -6.53 -24.71 -11.11
N ARG A 422 -7.63 -25.44 -11.18
CA ARG A 422 -7.68 -26.77 -11.83
C ARG A 422 -7.54 -26.70 -13.34
N MET A 423 -7.78 -25.53 -13.93
CA MET A 423 -7.62 -25.30 -15.37
C MET A 423 -6.19 -24.95 -15.77
N ARG A 424 -5.31 -24.77 -14.81
CA ARG A 424 -3.86 -24.51 -14.98
C ARG A 424 -3.08 -25.80 -14.71
#